data_a8a0581dee783e81121e5005abd1b258
#
_entry.id   a8a0581dee783e81121e5005abd1b258
#
_cell.length_a   1.000
_cell.length_b   1.000
_cell.length_c   1.000
_cell.angle_alpha   90.00
_cell.angle_beta   90.00
_cell.angle_gamma   90.00
#
_symmetry.space_group_name_H-M   'P 1'
#
loop_
_entity.id
_entity.type
_entity.pdbx_description
1 polymer ?
#
loop_
_entity_poly.entity_id
_entity_poly.type
_entity_poly.pdbx_seq_one_letter_code
_entity_poly.pdbx_strand_id
1 'polypeptide(L)'
;MFFLALLGIAEGVLDVRACAQTSSTERTWHIESIAGTGTAGHEGNEGPAKSAQLNNPFGIVRGPDGAIWFCEYGSHRIRRIDSHGVVTTISGQGIPGNSPDGTATKDCAFNLPHEIRWDQDGRLLIVDMANHTIRRFSSSLQRLETIAGTGVKGYSGDGGPAIEAQLNQPHSVQLDSQGNVFICDIGNHLVRRVDAKTGVITTIAGTGKPGPTRDGDSLSDNPLHGPRSLDFDSQGHLWLGTREGNQLFEIDLDRARIHLRAGSGKKGLPSKIAAAKEATLNGPKGVAIDAEGNVWLADTESHCILRFNPKTATVERIAGTGEKGDGPDGPADQCAMARPHGLFADTDGSILVGDSEAHRIRRIYFQ
;
A
#
# COMPACT_ATOMS: atom_id res chain seq x y z
N MET A 1 65.66 27.52 69.32
CA MET A 1 64.51 28.41 69.18
C MET A 1 64.26 28.64 67.71
N PHE A 2 63.40 27.83 67.05
CA PHE A 2 63.13 27.94 65.65
C PHE A 2 61.65 28.13 65.47
N PHE A 3 61.25 29.21 64.83
CA PHE A 3 59.88 29.50 64.38
C PHE A 3 59.64 28.82 63.06
N LEU A 4 58.63 27.97 63.00
CA LEU A 4 58.10 27.46 61.74
C LEU A 4 56.92 28.30 61.28
N ALA A 5 57.00 28.87 60.09
CA ALA A 5 55.86 29.53 59.43
C ALA A 5 55.12 28.51 58.61
N LEU A 6 53.82 28.33 58.83
CA LEU A 6 52.93 27.54 57.99
C LEU A 6 52.42 28.43 56.79
N LEU A 7 52.72 28.02 55.58
CA LEU A 7 52.03 28.51 54.40
C LEU A 7 50.77 27.69 54.16
N GLY A 8 49.63 28.33 54.13
CA GLY A 8 48.34 27.76 53.72
C GLY A 8 48.23 27.73 52.18
N ILE A 9 48.01 26.58 51.62
CA ILE A 9 47.68 26.40 50.21
C ILE A 9 46.18 26.39 50.09
N ALA A 10 45.60 27.36 49.39
CA ALA A 10 44.16 27.38 49.03
C ALA A 10 43.96 26.49 47.81
N GLU A 11 43.25 25.38 48.01
CA GLU A 11 42.78 24.54 46.90
C GLU A 11 41.60 25.22 46.20
N GLY A 12 41.82 25.67 44.97
CA GLY A 12 40.76 26.12 44.07
C GLY A 12 40.01 24.92 43.50
N VAL A 13 38.77 24.71 43.96
CA VAL A 13 37.84 23.75 43.37
C VAL A 13 37.38 24.32 42.03
N LEU A 14 37.91 23.80 40.92
CA LEU A 14 37.38 24.01 39.59
C LEU A 14 36.06 23.25 39.44
N ASP A 15 34.95 23.97 39.41
CA ASP A 15 33.62 23.45 39.14
C ASP A 15 33.53 23.11 37.61
N VAL A 16 33.77 21.86 37.26
CA VAL A 16 33.59 21.32 35.90
C VAL A 16 32.18 20.74 35.79
N ARG A 17 31.19 21.61 35.72
CA ARG A 17 29.81 21.25 35.34
C ARG A 17 29.23 22.20 34.31
N ALA A 18 29.73 22.06 33.08
CA ALA A 18 29.00 22.48 31.89
C ALA A 18 29.19 21.38 30.85
N CYS A 19 28.63 20.19 31.12
CA CYS A 19 28.39 19.21 30.09
C CYS A 19 27.19 19.71 29.29
N ALA A 20 27.45 20.27 28.11
CA ALA A 20 26.42 20.64 27.16
C ALA A 20 25.57 19.40 26.88
N GLN A 21 24.32 19.40 27.32
CA GLN A 21 23.27 18.53 26.81
C GLN A 21 23.07 18.91 25.34
N THR A 22 23.81 18.28 24.45
CA THR A 22 23.37 18.17 23.07
C THR A 22 22.10 17.33 23.13
N SER A 23 20.95 17.96 23.04
CA SER A 23 19.71 17.27 22.75
C SER A 23 19.88 16.61 21.38
N SER A 24 20.27 15.33 21.36
CA SER A 24 20.03 14.50 20.20
C SER A 24 18.51 14.43 20.09
N THR A 25 17.94 15.20 19.18
CA THR A 25 16.57 14.99 18.75
C THR A 25 16.53 13.55 18.22
N GLU A 26 15.98 12.64 19.04
CA GLU A 26 15.72 11.29 18.56
C GLU A 26 14.84 11.41 17.33
N ARG A 27 15.36 10.97 16.21
CA ARG A 27 14.58 10.92 14.98
C ARG A 27 13.39 9.98 15.17
N THR A 28 12.20 10.46 14.86
CA THR A 28 10.96 9.71 15.05
C THR A 28 10.11 9.73 13.78
N TRP A 29 9.20 8.77 13.68
CA TRP A 29 8.23 8.74 12.60
C TRP A 29 7.13 9.77 12.85
N HIS A 30 6.85 10.57 11.84
CA HIS A 30 5.78 11.56 11.81
C HIS A 30 4.76 11.20 10.74
N ILE A 31 3.53 11.69 10.90
CA ILE A 31 2.46 11.57 9.93
C ILE A 31 1.82 12.94 9.71
N GLU A 32 1.50 13.24 8.46
CA GLU A 32 0.77 14.45 8.07
C GLU A 32 -0.33 14.15 7.07
N SER A 33 -1.41 14.91 7.10
CA SER A 33 -2.47 14.89 6.10
C SER A 33 -2.06 15.77 4.92
N ILE A 34 -1.97 15.18 3.73
CA ILE A 34 -1.65 15.91 2.49
C ILE A 34 -2.89 16.18 1.64
N ALA A 35 -3.98 15.45 1.85
CA ALA A 35 -5.28 15.69 1.22
C ALA A 35 -6.42 15.18 2.08
N GLY A 36 -7.59 15.77 1.89
CA GLY A 36 -8.84 15.39 2.54
C GLY A 36 -9.15 16.20 3.80
N THR A 37 -10.44 16.53 3.99
CA THR A 37 -10.92 17.24 5.19
C THR A 37 -11.32 16.31 6.33
N GLY A 38 -11.34 14.99 6.09
CA GLY A 38 -11.93 14.01 7.02
C GLY A 38 -13.44 13.79 6.80
N THR A 39 -14.04 14.51 5.89
CA THR A 39 -15.46 14.37 5.54
C THR A 39 -15.59 13.68 4.18
N ALA A 40 -16.42 12.63 4.12
CA ALA A 40 -16.74 11.96 2.88
C ALA A 40 -17.43 12.89 1.89
N GLY A 41 -16.97 12.91 0.65
CA GLY A 41 -17.58 13.75 -0.38
C GLY A 41 -16.71 13.90 -1.62
N HIS A 42 -17.00 14.92 -2.41
CA HIS A 42 -16.30 15.19 -3.68
C HIS A 42 -16.13 16.69 -3.97
N GLU A 43 -16.41 17.55 -2.99
CA GLU A 43 -16.21 18.99 -3.13
C GLU A 43 -14.73 19.37 -3.13
N GLY A 44 -14.41 20.55 -3.66
CA GLY A 44 -13.05 21.08 -3.69
C GLY A 44 -12.20 20.59 -4.86
N ASN A 45 -12.83 20.06 -5.93
CA ASN A 45 -12.12 19.74 -7.18
C ASN A 45 -11.50 21.03 -7.77
N GLU A 46 -10.29 20.92 -8.34
CA GLU A 46 -9.49 22.04 -8.86
C GLU A 46 -9.08 23.06 -7.76
N GLY A 47 -9.08 22.64 -6.51
CA GLY A 47 -8.69 23.43 -5.34
C GLY A 47 -7.61 22.75 -4.50
N PRO A 48 -7.23 23.38 -3.35
CA PRO A 48 -6.24 22.82 -2.44
C PRO A 48 -6.65 21.43 -1.91
N ALA A 49 -5.79 20.44 -2.08
CA ALA A 49 -6.09 19.05 -1.70
C ALA A 49 -6.43 18.88 -0.21
N LYS A 50 -5.80 19.67 0.67
CA LYS A 50 -6.09 19.65 2.12
C LYS A 50 -7.50 20.16 2.46
N SER A 51 -8.12 20.94 1.56
CA SER A 51 -9.48 21.49 1.73
C SER A 51 -10.53 20.72 0.94
N ALA A 52 -10.14 19.70 0.18
CA ALA A 52 -11.06 18.89 -0.61
C ALA A 52 -11.71 17.81 0.22
N GLN A 53 -12.94 17.45 -0.11
CA GLN A 53 -13.56 16.21 0.37
C GLN A 53 -13.08 15.03 -0.48
N LEU A 54 -12.74 13.94 0.18
CA LEU A 54 -12.41 12.66 -0.45
C LEU A 54 -13.42 11.60 0.00
N ASN A 55 -13.55 10.52 -0.77
CA ASN A 55 -14.45 9.44 -0.43
C ASN A 55 -13.78 8.08 -0.55
N ASN A 56 -13.27 7.57 0.58
CA ASN A 56 -12.55 6.31 0.68
C ASN A 56 -11.40 6.23 -0.33
N PRO A 57 -10.31 7.02 -0.20
CA PRO A 57 -9.12 6.87 -1.04
C PRO A 57 -8.48 5.50 -0.78
N PHE A 58 -8.26 4.72 -1.86
CA PHE A 58 -7.69 3.38 -1.80
C PHE A 58 -6.31 3.35 -2.45
N GLY A 59 -6.19 2.82 -3.67
CA GLY A 59 -4.90 2.72 -4.34
C GLY A 59 -4.27 4.10 -4.57
N ILE A 60 -2.99 4.22 -4.23
CA ILE A 60 -2.23 5.47 -4.33
C ILE A 60 -0.86 5.19 -4.93
N VAL A 61 -0.40 6.06 -5.83
CA VAL A 61 0.91 5.95 -6.49
C VAL A 61 1.43 7.33 -6.86
N ARG A 62 2.74 7.44 -7.07
CA ARG A 62 3.33 8.59 -7.75
C ARG A 62 3.33 8.38 -9.25
N GLY A 63 2.84 9.35 -9.99
CA GLY A 63 2.83 9.30 -11.45
C GLY A 63 4.15 9.73 -12.07
N PRO A 64 4.36 9.45 -13.37
CA PRO A 64 5.55 9.85 -14.10
C PRO A 64 5.69 11.37 -14.21
N ASP A 65 4.61 12.11 -13.97
CA ASP A 65 4.56 13.59 -13.89
C ASP A 65 4.94 14.12 -12.49
N GLY A 66 5.34 13.25 -11.56
CA GLY A 66 5.66 13.59 -10.18
C GLY A 66 4.44 13.87 -9.29
N ALA A 67 3.21 13.83 -9.84
CA ALA A 67 2.00 14.02 -9.07
C ALA A 67 1.61 12.76 -8.28
N ILE A 68 0.79 12.93 -7.24
CA ILE A 68 0.19 11.81 -6.51
C ILE A 68 -1.14 11.47 -7.20
N TRP A 69 -1.27 10.22 -7.60
CA TRP A 69 -2.47 9.67 -8.21
C TRP A 69 -3.13 8.68 -7.26
N PHE A 70 -4.45 8.70 -7.20
CA PHE A 70 -5.19 7.78 -6.33
C PHE A 70 -6.58 7.50 -6.89
N CYS A 71 -7.14 6.35 -6.50
CA CYS A 71 -8.53 6.04 -6.75
C CYS A 71 -9.35 6.29 -5.49
N GLU A 72 -10.57 6.77 -5.69
CA GLU A 72 -11.60 6.89 -4.65
C GLU A 72 -12.62 5.78 -4.84
N TYR A 73 -12.58 4.81 -3.94
CA TYR A 73 -13.47 3.66 -3.93
C TYR A 73 -14.95 4.09 -3.79
N GLY A 74 -15.22 5.02 -2.86
CA GLY A 74 -16.58 5.44 -2.54
C GLY A 74 -17.20 6.44 -3.53
N SER A 75 -16.37 7.12 -4.33
CA SER A 75 -16.86 8.06 -5.35
C SER A 75 -16.60 7.62 -6.79
N HIS A 76 -16.07 6.41 -7.00
CA HIS A 76 -15.85 5.84 -8.34
C HIS A 76 -14.97 6.71 -9.25
N ARG A 77 -13.92 7.36 -8.69
CA ARG A 77 -13.09 8.34 -9.38
C ARG A 77 -11.61 8.00 -9.33
N ILE A 78 -10.89 8.51 -10.34
CA ILE A 78 -9.43 8.60 -10.33
C ILE A 78 -9.08 10.08 -10.18
N ARG A 79 -8.27 10.38 -9.15
CA ARG A 79 -7.89 11.74 -8.78
C ARG A 79 -6.38 11.91 -8.86
N ARG A 80 -5.94 13.16 -8.95
CA ARG A 80 -4.54 13.55 -9.05
C ARG A 80 -4.28 14.79 -8.19
N ILE A 81 -3.19 14.78 -7.42
CA ILE A 81 -2.70 15.95 -6.68
C ILE A 81 -1.38 16.37 -7.32
N ASP A 82 -1.31 17.58 -7.81
CA ASP A 82 -0.11 18.11 -8.46
C ASP A 82 0.94 18.60 -7.43
N SER A 83 2.09 19.09 -7.94
CA SER A 83 3.18 19.61 -7.11
C SER A 83 2.83 20.89 -6.34
N HIS A 84 1.74 21.58 -6.71
CA HIS A 84 1.23 22.75 -6.01
C HIS A 84 0.17 22.38 -4.95
N GLY A 85 -0.11 21.07 -4.78
CA GLY A 85 -1.13 20.58 -3.86
C GLY A 85 -2.56 20.80 -4.34
N VAL A 86 -2.78 20.97 -5.64
CA VAL A 86 -4.12 21.09 -6.23
C VAL A 86 -4.64 19.70 -6.60
N VAL A 87 -5.84 19.34 -6.14
CA VAL A 87 -6.50 18.08 -6.47
C VAL A 87 -7.44 18.24 -7.66
N THR A 88 -7.34 17.33 -8.63
CA THR A 88 -8.21 17.28 -9.82
C THR A 88 -8.78 15.88 -10.03
N THR A 89 -10.01 15.82 -10.55
CA THR A 89 -10.60 14.57 -11.04
C THR A 89 -10.13 14.34 -12.48
N ILE A 90 -9.49 13.21 -12.71
CA ILE A 90 -8.99 12.82 -14.03
C ILE A 90 -10.03 12.00 -14.78
N SER A 91 -10.73 11.12 -14.05
CA SER A 91 -11.69 10.19 -14.62
C SER A 91 -12.69 9.72 -13.54
N GLY A 92 -13.83 9.21 -13.99
CA GLY A 92 -14.90 8.72 -13.13
C GLY A 92 -16.05 9.72 -12.99
N GLN A 93 -17.28 9.24 -13.26
CA GLN A 93 -18.48 10.07 -13.23
C GLN A 93 -19.07 10.28 -11.82
N GLY A 94 -18.50 9.61 -10.80
CA GLY A 94 -18.98 9.73 -9.41
C GLY A 94 -20.14 8.81 -9.08
N ILE A 95 -20.59 8.03 -10.02
CA ILE A 95 -21.59 6.98 -9.87
C ILE A 95 -21.04 5.67 -10.43
N PRO A 96 -21.48 4.51 -9.93
CA PRO A 96 -21.04 3.23 -10.47
C PRO A 96 -21.43 3.08 -11.94
N GLY A 97 -20.50 2.54 -12.76
CA GLY A 97 -20.73 2.28 -14.16
C GLY A 97 -19.65 1.39 -14.76
N ASN A 98 -19.86 0.97 -16.00
CA ASN A 98 -18.91 0.16 -16.77
C ASN A 98 -18.79 0.73 -18.18
N SER A 99 -17.81 1.57 -18.41
CA SER A 99 -17.58 2.19 -19.70
C SER A 99 -16.98 1.21 -20.70
N PRO A 100 -17.45 1.20 -21.97
CA PRO A 100 -16.86 0.37 -23.01
C PRO A 100 -15.45 0.85 -23.38
N ASP A 101 -14.65 -0.05 -23.96
CA ASP A 101 -13.36 0.30 -24.53
C ASP A 101 -13.48 1.40 -25.59
N GLY A 102 -12.47 2.26 -25.64
CA GLY A 102 -12.48 3.44 -26.51
C GLY A 102 -13.14 4.68 -25.90
N THR A 103 -13.80 4.57 -24.73
CA THR A 103 -14.35 5.73 -24.03
C THR A 103 -13.23 6.71 -23.68
N ALA A 104 -13.46 8.01 -23.89
CA ALA A 104 -12.52 9.05 -23.51
C ALA A 104 -12.36 9.10 -21.98
N THR A 105 -11.11 9.28 -21.51
CA THR A 105 -10.78 9.20 -20.08
C THR A 105 -11.69 10.01 -19.18
N LYS A 106 -12.00 11.26 -19.55
CA LYS A 106 -12.88 12.16 -18.80
C LYS A 106 -14.34 11.67 -18.70
N ASP A 107 -14.77 10.81 -19.62
CA ASP A 107 -16.15 10.35 -19.74
C ASP A 107 -16.35 8.92 -19.19
N CYS A 108 -15.27 8.31 -18.66
CA CYS A 108 -15.33 6.97 -18.11
C CYS A 108 -16.13 6.91 -16.80
N ALA A 109 -16.80 5.80 -16.59
CA ALA A 109 -17.38 5.40 -15.32
C ALA A 109 -16.76 4.07 -14.87
N PHE A 110 -16.48 3.95 -13.58
CA PHE A 110 -15.93 2.77 -12.92
C PHE A 110 -16.91 2.26 -11.86
N ASN A 111 -16.67 1.06 -11.37
CA ASN A 111 -17.42 0.52 -10.25
C ASN A 111 -16.49 0.03 -9.14
N LEU A 112 -16.34 0.87 -8.10
CA LEU A 112 -15.46 0.63 -6.97
C LEU A 112 -14.00 0.43 -7.40
N PRO A 113 -13.35 1.41 -8.05
CA PRO A 113 -11.94 1.32 -8.44
C PRO A 113 -11.10 1.14 -7.18
N HIS A 114 -10.24 0.11 -7.20
CA HIS A 114 -9.65 -0.38 -5.98
C HIS A 114 -8.15 -0.12 -5.86
N GLU A 115 -7.43 -0.27 -6.96
CA GLU A 115 -6.00 -0.02 -7.05
C GLU A 115 -5.64 0.55 -8.41
N ILE A 116 -4.55 1.31 -8.45
CA ILE A 116 -3.97 1.86 -9.68
C ILE A 116 -2.47 1.64 -9.68
N ARG A 117 -1.90 1.40 -10.86
CA ARG A 117 -0.45 1.30 -11.09
C ARG A 117 -0.06 1.87 -12.44
N TRP A 118 1.11 2.45 -12.52
CA TRP A 118 1.69 2.87 -13.79
C TRP A 118 2.50 1.73 -14.40
N ASP A 119 2.32 1.50 -15.69
CA ASP A 119 3.22 0.62 -16.44
C ASP A 119 4.47 1.39 -16.93
N GLN A 120 5.42 0.65 -17.49
CA GLN A 120 6.68 1.21 -17.97
C GLN A 120 6.53 2.18 -19.14
N ASP A 121 5.41 2.10 -19.88
CA ASP A 121 5.08 3.00 -20.98
C ASP A 121 4.33 4.26 -20.52
N GLY A 122 4.17 4.45 -19.23
CA GLY A 122 3.42 5.57 -18.65
C GLY A 122 1.92 5.48 -18.87
N ARG A 123 1.36 4.26 -18.91
CA ARG A 123 -0.08 4.01 -19.00
C ARG A 123 -0.60 3.61 -17.62
N LEU A 124 -1.74 4.14 -17.24
CA LEU A 124 -2.33 3.88 -15.91
C LEU A 124 -3.23 2.66 -15.95
N LEU A 125 -2.86 1.61 -15.20
CA LEU A 125 -3.72 0.47 -14.91
C LEU A 125 -4.67 0.80 -13.77
N ILE A 126 -5.88 0.26 -13.85
CA ILE A 126 -6.96 0.47 -12.88
C ILE A 126 -7.62 -0.88 -12.59
N VAL A 127 -7.69 -1.26 -11.34
CA VAL A 127 -8.51 -2.38 -10.89
C VAL A 127 -9.96 -1.90 -10.75
N ASP A 128 -10.81 -2.24 -11.71
CA ASP A 128 -12.23 -1.91 -11.70
C ASP A 128 -13.00 -3.06 -11.05
N MET A 129 -12.90 -3.10 -9.71
CA MET A 129 -13.14 -4.27 -8.87
C MET A 129 -14.54 -4.87 -9.05
N ALA A 130 -15.57 -4.07 -8.94
CA ALA A 130 -16.96 -4.57 -9.02
C ALA A 130 -17.42 -4.81 -10.48
N ASN A 131 -16.64 -4.35 -11.46
CA ASN A 131 -16.80 -4.73 -12.87
C ASN A 131 -15.95 -5.97 -13.24
N HIS A 132 -15.23 -6.55 -12.29
CA HIS A 132 -14.44 -7.77 -12.50
C HIS A 132 -13.42 -7.67 -13.63
N THR A 133 -12.81 -6.48 -13.82
CA THR A 133 -11.86 -6.19 -14.89
C THR A 133 -10.61 -5.46 -14.41
N ILE A 134 -9.54 -5.62 -15.18
CA ILE A 134 -8.38 -4.73 -15.11
C ILE A 134 -8.43 -3.85 -16.34
N ARG A 135 -8.50 -2.55 -16.11
CA ARG A 135 -8.59 -1.53 -17.15
C ARG A 135 -7.26 -0.78 -17.28
N ARG A 136 -7.06 -0.12 -18.39
CA ARG A 136 -5.89 0.71 -18.66
C ARG A 136 -6.28 1.95 -19.44
N PHE A 137 -5.71 3.08 -19.12
CA PHE A 137 -5.73 4.20 -20.05
C PHE A 137 -4.61 4.05 -21.08
N SER A 138 -4.94 4.29 -22.34
CA SER A 138 -3.96 4.33 -23.43
C SER A 138 -2.87 5.38 -23.16
N SER A 139 -1.80 5.32 -23.92
CA SER A 139 -0.75 6.35 -23.88
C SER A 139 -1.38 7.76 -24.00
N SER A 140 -0.83 8.71 -23.24
CA SER A 140 -1.39 10.07 -23.10
C SER A 140 -2.77 10.17 -22.44
N LEU A 141 -3.21 9.13 -21.73
CA LEU A 141 -4.47 9.09 -20.96
C LEU A 141 -5.71 9.44 -21.82
N GLN A 142 -5.77 9.00 -23.07
CA GLN A 142 -6.85 9.43 -23.97
C GLN A 142 -8.07 8.52 -23.94
N ARG A 143 -7.86 7.20 -23.87
CA ARG A 143 -8.93 6.22 -24.00
C ARG A 143 -8.77 5.05 -23.06
N LEU A 144 -9.90 4.49 -22.64
CA LEU A 144 -10.00 3.31 -21.81
C LEU A 144 -9.87 2.04 -22.66
N GLU A 145 -9.14 1.06 -22.15
CA GLU A 145 -9.01 -0.30 -22.71
C GLU A 145 -9.10 -1.34 -21.59
N THR A 146 -9.62 -2.51 -21.91
CA THR A 146 -9.63 -3.68 -21.02
C THR A 146 -8.38 -4.50 -21.26
N ILE A 147 -7.66 -4.88 -20.18
CA ILE A 147 -6.46 -5.72 -20.26
C ILE A 147 -6.76 -7.15 -19.81
N ALA A 148 -7.67 -7.31 -18.85
CA ALA A 148 -8.10 -8.60 -18.37
C ALA A 148 -9.52 -8.54 -17.81
N GLY A 149 -10.26 -9.63 -17.97
CA GLY A 149 -11.62 -9.79 -17.48
C GLY A 149 -12.70 -9.47 -18.52
N THR A 150 -13.72 -10.32 -18.57
CA THR A 150 -14.91 -10.14 -19.44
C THR A 150 -15.96 -9.21 -18.82
N GLY A 151 -15.80 -8.78 -17.58
CA GLY A 151 -16.85 -8.11 -16.81
C GLY A 151 -17.85 -9.07 -16.16
N VAL A 152 -17.77 -10.36 -16.42
CA VAL A 152 -18.62 -11.38 -15.81
C VAL A 152 -17.84 -12.02 -14.65
N LYS A 153 -18.46 -12.02 -13.47
CA LYS A 153 -17.91 -12.67 -12.28
C LYS A 153 -17.72 -14.17 -12.51
N GLY A 154 -16.51 -14.67 -12.28
CA GLY A 154 -16.24 -16.12 -12.40
C GLY A 154 -14.75 -16.44 -12.36
N TYR A 155 -14.43 -17.70 -12.73
CA TYR A 155 -13.07 -18.20 -12.89
C TYR A 155 -13.00 -19.03 -14.18
N SER A 156 -12.32 -18.49 -15.16
CA SER A 156 -12.07 -19.17 -16.45
C SER A 156 -10.92 -18.50 -17.21
N GLY A 157 -10.56 -19.08 -18.35
CA GLY A 157 -9.72 -18.43 -19.36
C GLY A 157 -8.23 -18.66 -19.20
N ASP A 158 -7.75 -19.48 -18.26
CA ASP A 158 -6.33 -19.82 -18.16
C ASP A 158 -5.82 -20.45 -19.44
N GLY A 159 -4.66 -19.97 -19.92
CA GLY A 159 -4.07 -20.40 -21.18
C GLY A 159 -4.62 -19.69 -22.43
N GLY A 160 -5.62 -18.82 -22.27
CA GLY A 160 -6.23 -18.01 -23.33
C GLY A 160 -6.00 -16.51 -23.15
N PRO A 161 -6.61 -15.68 -24.03
CA PRO A 161 -6.53 -14.23 -23.96
C PRO A 161 -7.10 -13.69 -22.64
N ALA A 162 -6.37 -12.81 -21.95
CA ALA A 162 -6.78 -12.27 -20.66
C ALA A 162 -8.11 -11.50 -20.71
N ILE A 163 -8.42 -10.87 -21.84
CA ILE A 163 -9.69 -10.13 -22.06
C ILE A 163 -10.90 -11.06 -22.15
N GLU A 164 -10.70 -12.35 -22.40
CA GLU A 164 -11.74 -13.39 -22.46
C GLU A 164 -11.85 -14.18 -21.15
N ALA A 165 -10.98 -13.93 -20.19
CA ALA A 165 -10.99 -14.58 -18.89
C ALA A 165 -12.05 -14.00 -17.96
N GLN A 166 -12.58 -14.81 -17.05
CA GLN A 166 -13.39 -14.32 -15.95
C GLN A 166 -12.52 -14.08 -14.71
N LEU A 167 -12.75 -12.96 -14.05
CA LEU A 167 -12.20 -12.59 -12.74
C LEU A 167 -13.31 -12.48 -11.70
N ASN A 168 -12.95 -12.52 -10.43
CA ASN A 168 -13.90 -12.38 -9.34
C ASN A 168 -13.41 -11.37 -8.30
N GLN A 169 -13.85 -10.12 -8.45
CA GLN A 169 -13.46 -9.02 -7.58
C GLN A 169 -11.93 -8.89 -7.46
N PRO A 170 -11.21 -8.63 -8.56
CA PRO A 170 -9.77 -8.36 -8.47
C PRO A 170 -9.54 -7.16 -7.56
N HIS A 171 -8.51 -7.21 -6.71
CA HIS A 171 -8.26 -6.16 -5.72
C HIS A 171 -6.92 -5.44 -5.93
N SER A 172 -5.92 -6.14 -6.42
CA SER A 172 -4.58 -5.59 -6.62
C SER A 172 -4.04 -5.94 -7.99
N VAL A 173 -3.25 -5.04 -8.53
CA VAL A 173 -2.50 -5.21 -9.76
C VAL A 173 -1.07 -4.74 -9.57
N GLN A 174 -0.10 -5.51 -10.06
CA GLN A 174 1.32 -5.13 -10.03
C GLN A 174 2.01 -5.61 -11.31
N LEU A 175 3.13 -4.99 -11.67
CA LEU A 175 3.89 -5.33 -12.87
C LEU A 175 5.32 -5.74 -12.50
N ASP A 176 5.83 -6.77 -13.19
CA ASP A 176 7.26 -7.09 -13.15
C ASP A 176 8.07 -6.21 -14.12
N SER A 177 9.40 -6.37 -14.08
CA SER A 177 10.32 -5.64 -14.97
C SER A 177 10.15 -5.96 -16.47
N GLN A 178 9.40 -7.01 -16.82
CA GLN A 178 9.10 -7.41 -18.19
C GLN A 178 7.73 -6.88 -18.66
N GLY A 179 6.99 -6.19 -17.76
CA GLY A 179 5.66 -5.66 -18.04
C GLY A 179 4.54 -6.69 -17.90
N ASN A 180 4.81 -7.89 -17.38
CA ASN A 180 3.75 -8.84 -17.08
C ASN A 180 2.89 -8.30 -15.95
N VAL A 181 1.57 -8.50 -16.04
CA VAL A 181 0.61 -7.98 -15.06
C VAL A 181 0.19 -9.09 -14.10
N PHE A 182 0.42 -8.87 -12.80
CA PHE A 182 0.02 -9.78 -11.72
C PHE A 182 -1.24 -9.26 -11.05
N ILE A 183 -2.20 -10.13 -10.80
CA ILE A 183 -3.55 -9.77 -10.33
C ILE A 183 -3.90 -10.60 -9.10
N CYS A 184 -4.25 -9.95 -7.99
CA CYS A 184 -4.96 -10.60 -6.89
C CYS A 184 -6.42 -10.80 -7.27
N ASP A 185 -6.78 -11.98 -7.70
CA ASP A 185 -8.17 -12.39 -7.98
C ASP A 185 -8.79 -12.95 -6.70
N ILE A 186 -9.09 -12.05 -5.75
CA ILE A 186 -9.37 -12.40 -4.35
C ILE A 186 -10.59 -13.30 -4.18
N GLY A 187 -11.65 -13.04 -4.95
CA GLY A 187 -12.87 -13.84 -4.86
C GLY A 187 -12.71 -15.25 -5.39
N ASN A 188 -11.64 -15.51 -6.13
CA ASN A 188 -11.23 -16.83 -6.59
C ASN A 188 -10.07 -17.42 -5.78
N HIS A 189 -9.55 -16.69 -4.80
CA HIS A 189 -8.40 -17.10 -3.98
C HIS A 189 -7.15 -17.47 -4.80
N LEU A 190 -6.87 -16.65 -5.85
CA LEU A 190 -5.81 -16.87 -6.81
C LEU A 190 -4.96 -15.63 -7.01
N VAL A 191 -3.70 -15.85 -7.41
CA VAL A 191 -2.89 -14.83 -8.09
C VAL A 191 -2.78 -15.24 -9.56
N ARG A 192 -3.19 -14.34 -10.47
CA ARG A 192 -3.16 -14.54 -11.91
C ARG A 192 -2.06 -13.68 -12.53
N ARG A 193 -1.49 -14.12 -13.66
CA ARG A 193 -0.50 -13.38 -14.43
C ARG A 193 -0.96 -13.25 -15.88
N VAL A 194 -0.90 -12.03 -16.42
CA VAL A 194 -1.05 -11.76 -17.85
C VAL A 194 0.33 -11.54 -18.45
N ASP A 195 0.69 -12.32 -19.42
CA ASP A 195 1.96 -12.19 -20.12
C ASP A 195 1.94 -10.95 -21.04
N ALA A 196 2.93 -10.09 -20.90
CA ALA A 196 2.96 -8.79 -21.59
C ALA A 196 3.08 -8.91 -23.11
N LYS A 197 3.68 -10.01 -23.62
CA LYS A 197 3.93 -10.19 -25.07
C LYS A 197 2.78 -10.88 -25.76
N THR A 198 2.17 -11.88 -25.08
CA THR A 198 1.15 -12.73 -25.69
C THR A 198 -0.27 -12.35 -25.28
N GLY A 199 -0.44 -11.58 -24.20
CA GLY A 199 -1.74 -11.27 -23.61
C GLY A 199 -2.44 -12.48 -22.96
N VAL A 200 -1.73 -13.62 -22.83
CA VAL A 200 -2.27 -14.84 -22.23
C VAL A 200 -2.30 -14.73 -20.72
N ILE A 201 -3.44 -15.08 -20.09
CA ILE A 201 -3.57 -15.15 -18.65
C ILE A 201 -3.33 -16.58 -18.14
N THR A 202 -2.67 -16.70 -16.97
CA THR A 202 -2.44 -17.96 -16.28
C THR A 202 -2.58 -17.78 -14.77
N THR A 203 -3.04 -18.81 -14.06
CA THR A 203 -2.95 -18.87 -12.61
C THR A 203 -1.53 -19.22 -12.22
N ILE A 204 -0.92 -18.43 -11.34
CA ILE A 204 0.45 -18.66 -10.85
C ILE A 204 0.49 -19.16 -9.41
N ALA A 205 -0.51 -18.83 -8.59
CA ALA A 205 -0.58 -19.28 -7.21
C ALA A 205 -2.03 -19.42 -6.75
N GLY A 206 -2.25 -20.38 -5.84
CA GLY A 206 -3.56 -20.68 -5.28
C GLY A 206 -4.24 -21.87 -5.96
N THR A 207 -5.19 -22.48 -5.26
CA THR A 207 -5.96 -23.66 -5.71
C THR A 207 -7.38 -23.31 -6.14
N GLY A 208 -7.77 -22.04 -6.09
CA GLY A 208 -9.17 -21.62 -6.29
C GLY A 208 -10.08 -21.85 -5.08
N LYS A 209 -9.55 -22.37 -3.99
CA LYS A 209 -10.28 -22.61 -2.73
C LYS A 209 -9.59 -21.91 -1.58
N PRO A 210 -10.35 -21.28 -0.66
CA PRO A 210 -9.76 -20.70 0.53
C PRO A 210 -9.18 -21.77 1.45
N GLY A 211 -8.07 -21.45 2.11
CA GLY A 211 -7.46 -22.35 3.08
C GLY A 211 -6.15 -21.81 3.61
N PRO A 212 -5.61 -22.42 4.68
CA PRO A 212 -4.33 -21.98 5.25
C PRO A 212 -3.20 -22.20 4.24
N THR A 213 -2.47 -21.13 3.96
CA THR A 213 -1.29 -21.14 3.11
C THR A 213 -0.11 -21.75 3.88
N ARG A 214 0.54 -22.77 3.31
CA ARG A 214 1.65 -23.49 3.95
C ARG A 214 3.00 -22.92 3.52
N ASP A 215 3.88 -22.67 4.49
CA ASP A 215 5.23 -22.14 4.28
C ASP A 215 6.11 -23.13 3.51
N GLY A 216 6.77 -22.67 2.46
CA GLY A 216 7.70 -23.44 1.64
C GLY A 216 7.07 -24.34 0.59
N ASP A 217 5.75 -24.45 0.51
CA ASP A 217 5.06 -25.31 -0.44
C ASP A 217 5.04 -24.73 -1.88
N SER A 218 4.66 -25.56 -2.83
CA SER A 218 4.42 -25.19 -4.23
C SER A 218 3.32 -24.13 -4.34
N LEU A 219 3.44 -23.22 -5.31
CA LEU A 219 2.42 -22.20 -5.59
C LEU A 219 1.10 -22.78 -6.07
N SER A 220 1.14 -23.85 -6.90
CA SER A 220 -0.05 -24.45 -7.53
C SER A 220 -0.91 -25.29 -6.59
N ASP A 221 -0.27 -25.94 -5.61
CA ASP A 221 -0.95 -26.91 -4.72
C ASP A 221 -1.23 -26.33 -3.33
N ASN A 222 -1.03 -25.04 -3.17
CA ASN A 222 -1.13 -24.35 -1.90
C ASN A 222 -2.33 -23.38 -1.94
N PRO A 223 -3.35 -23.56 -1.12
CA PRO A 223 -4.46 -22.63 -1.08
C PRO A 223 -4.00 -21.26 -0.61
N LEU A 224 -4.63 -20.22 -1.11
CA LEU A 224 -4.47 -18.85 -0.61
C LEU A 224 -5.71 -18.45 0.19
N HIS A 225 -5.50 -17.69 1.26
CA HIS A 225 -6.62 -17.21 2.07
C HIS A 225 -6.81 -15.69 1.90
N GLY A 226 -7.49 -15.32 0.81
CA GLY A 226 -7.75 -13.94 0.44
C GLY A 226 -6.50 -13.18 0.00
N PRO A 227 -5.90 -13.53 -1.16
CA PRO A 227 -4.79 -12.76 -1.74
C PRO A 227 -5.27 -11.34 -2.02
N ARG A 228 -4.63 -10.33 -1.41
CA ARG A 228 -5.22 -9.00 -1.35
C ARG A 228 -4.40 -7.90 -1.98
N SER A 229 -3.10 -7.89 -1.77
CA SER A 229 -2.20 -6.87 -2.27
C SER A 229 -0.85 -7.47 -2.65
N LEU A 230 -0.28 -6.96 -3.72
CA LEU A 230 1.00 -7.38 -4.28
C LEU A 230 1.95 -6.19 -4.37
N ASP A 231 3.25 -6.47 -4.19
CA ASP A 231 4.31 -5.56 -4.64
C ASP A 231 5.58 -6.34 -4.98
N PHE A 232 6.44 -5.78 -5.84
CA PHE A 232 7.74 -6.35 -6.18
C PHE A 232 8.85 -5.62 -5.45
N ASP A 233 9.82 -6.37 -4.92
CA ASP A 233 11.05 -5.77 -4.47
C ASP A 233 12.04 -5.52 -5.63
N SER A 234 13.13 -4.82 -5.34
CA SER A 234 14.17 -4.49 -6.32
C SER A 234 14.92 -5.71 -6.87
N GLN A 235 14.75 -6.89 -6.26
CA GLN A 235 15.34 -8.15 -6.68
C GLN A 235 14.40 -8.97 -7.56
N GLY A 236 13.14 -8.52 -7.70
CA GLY A 236 12.11 -9.21 -8.48
C GLY A 236 11.33 -10.26 -7.71
N HIS A 237 11.45 -10.32 -6.38
CA HIS A 237 10.58 -11.16 -5.57
C HIS A 237 9.21 -10.51 -5.45
N LEU A 238 8.15 -11.31 -5.56
CA LEU A 238 6.78 -10.86 -5.42
C LEU A 238 6.31 -11.04 -3.97
N TRP A 239 5.86 -9.98 -3.34
CA TRP A 239 5.30 -9.99 -2.00
C TRP A 239 3.79 -10.01 -2.04
N LEU A 240 3.18 -10.81 -1.16
CA LEU A 240 1.73 -11.03 -1.12
C LEU A 240 1.20 -10.86 0.32
N GLY A 241 0.32 -9.88 0.49
CA GLY A 241 -0.52 -9.78 1.69
C GLY A 241 -1.79 -10.62 1.56
N THR A 242 -2.09 -11.48 2.53
CA THR A 242 -3.34 -12.25 2.58
C THR A 242 -4.27 -11.70 3.65
N ARG A 243 -5.43 -11.17 3.23
CA ARG A 243 -6.38 -10.50 4.11
C ARG A 243 -6.98 -11.43 5.15
N GLU A 244 -7.60 -12.52 4.71
CA GLU A 244 -8.24 -13.50 5.60
C GLU A 244 -7.22 -14.40 6.29
N GLY A 245 -6.05 -14.60 5.66
CA GLY A 245 -4.92 -15.34 6.24
C GLY A 245 -4.19 -14.58 7.35
N ASN A 246 -4.30 -13.25 7.38
CA ASN A 246 -3.55 -12.38 8.31
C ASN A 246 -2.04 -12.63 8.25
N GLN A 247 -1.50 -12.72 7.03
CA GLN A 247 -0.12 -13.11 6.78
C GLN A 247 0.48 -12.31 5.61
N LEU A 248 1.81 -12.21 5.64
CA LEU A 248 2.64 -11.68 4.56
C LEU A 248 3.54 -12.80 4.04
N PHE A 249 3.53 -12.99 2.74
CA PHE A 249 4.34 -13.99 2.06
C PHE A 249 5.27 -13.33 1.03
N GLU A 250 6.38 -14.00 0.77
CA GLU A 250 7.23 -13.80 -0.40
C GLU A 250 7.02 -14.97 -1.36
N ILE A 251 6.81 -14.67 -2.61
CA ILE A 251 6.63 -15.62 -3.69
C ILE A 251 7.93 -15.66 -4.52
N ASP A 252 8.59 -16.80 -4.52
CA ASP A 252 9.69 -17.13 -5.41
C ASP A 252 9.14 -17.67 -6.72
N LEU A 253 9.07 -16.83 -7.73
CA LEU A 253 8.51 -17.17 -9.04
C LEU A 253 9.39 -18.18 -9.80
N ASP A 254 10.72 -18.12 -9.61
CA ASP A 254 11.68 -18.99 -10.29
C ASP A 254 11.59 -20.45 -9.79
N ARG A 255 11.44 -20.61 -8.46
CA ARG A 255 11.30 -21.93 -7.82
C ARG A 255 9.86 -22.36 -7.64
N ALA A 256 8.89 -21.52 -8.00
CA ALA A 256 7.46 -21.73 -7.79
C ALA A 256 7.12 -22.07 -6.33
N ARG A 257 7.65 -21.31 -5.37
CA ARG A 257 7.49 -21.52 -3.93
C ARG A 257 6.96 -20.26 -3.25
N ILE A 258 6.25 -20.48 -2.13
CA ILE A 258 5.74 -19.39 -1.29
C ILE A 258 6.33 -19.51 0.12
N HIS A 259 6.81 -18.39 0.67
CA HIS A 259 7.48 -18.35 1.96
C HIS A 259 6.78 -17.40 2.91
N LEU A 260 6.37 -17.87 4.07
CA LEU A 260 5.83 -17.05 5.13
C LEU A 260 6.92 -16.11 5.68
N ARG A 261 6.67 -14.81 5.66
CA ARG A 261 7.60 -13.80 6.15
C ARG A 261 7.10 -13.14 7.43
N ALA A 262 5.81 -12.85 7.54
CA ALA A 262 5.22 -12.29 8.75
C ALA A 262 3.76 -12.74 8.94
N GLY A 263 3.29 -12.66 10.17
CA GLY A 263 1.93 -13.00 10.56
C GLY A 263 1.77 -14.45 11.01
N SER A 264 1.26 -14.62 12.23
CA SER A 264 0.98 -15.93 12.83
C SER A 264 -0.33 -16.57 12.31
N GLY A 265 -1.06 -15.87 11.44
CA GLY A 265 -2.42 -16.26 11.03
C GLY A 265 -3.51 -15.91 12.04
N LYS A 266 -3.16 -15.49 13.24
CA LYS A 266 -4.11 -15.05 14.27
C LYS A 266 -4.40 -13.56 14.11
N LYS A 267 -5.68 -13.20 14.26
CA LYS A 267 -6.12 -11.79 14.26
C LYS A 267 -5.73 -11.08 15.54
N GLY A 268 -5.27 -9.85 15.42
CA GLY A 268 -5.03 -8.98 16.56
C GLY A 268 -4.15 -7.79 16.24
N LEU A 269 -4.17 -6.79 17.10
CA LEU A 269 -3.24 -5.67 17.04
C LEU A 269 -1.84 -6.18 17.44
N PRO A 270 -0.81 -6.01 16.60
CA PRO A 270 0.54 -6.40 16.97
C PRO A 270 1.09 -5.49 18.07
N SER A 271 1.97 -6.03 18.91
CA SER A 271 2.79 -5.22 19.81
C SER A 271 3.63 -4.22 19.02
N LYS A 272 4.19 -3.20 19.70
CA LYS A 272 4.98 -2.15 19.03
C LYS A 272 6.09 -2.74 18.15
N ILE A 273 6.77 -3.79 18.66
CA ILE A 273 7.74 -4.60 17.91
C ILE A 273 7.48 -6.07 18.26
N ALA A 274 7.48 -6.93 17.26
CA ALA A 274 7.29 -8.38 17.42
C ALA A 274 8.20 -9.18 16.48
N ALA A 275 8.53 -10.43 16.84
CA ALA A 275 9.08 -11.39 15.89
C ALA A 275 8.09 -11.62 14.75
N ALA A 276 8.53 -11.52 13.51
CA ALA A 276 7.63 -11.39 12.37
C ALA A 276 6.62 -12.52 12.23
N LYS A 277 7.05 -13.78 12.32
CA LYS A 277 6.17 -14.95 12.17
C LYS A 277 5.23 -15.16 13.38
N GLU A 278 5.51 -14.51 14.51
CA GLU A 278 4.69 -14.57 15.72
C GLU A 278 3.70 -13.41 15.82
N ALA A 279 3.93 -12.35 15.03
CA ALA A 279 3.08 -11.15 15.05
C ALA A 279 1.64 -11.51 14.71
N THR A 280 0.69 -10.94 15.45
CA THR A 280 -0.70 -10.92 15.03
C THR A 280 -0.89 -9.83 13.99
N LEU A 281 -1.61 -10.11 12.91
CA LEU A 281 -2.07 -9.14 11.93
C LEU A 281 -3.59 -9.15 11.89
N ASN A 282 -4.20 -8.12 11.35
CA ASN A 282 -5.65 -8.06 11.28
C ASN A 282 -6.12 -7.48 9.94
N GLY A 283 -6.23 -8.37 8.97
CA GLY A 283 -6.68 -8.03 7.62
C GLY A 283 -5.75 -7.07 6.88
N PRO A 284 -4.46 -7.40 6.65
CA PRO A 284 -3.56 -6.57 5.86
C PRO A 284 -4.08 -6.42 4.44
N LYS A 285 -4.23 -5.17 3.96
CA LYS A 285 -4.84 -4.86 2.66
C LYS A 285 -3.96 -4.06 1.71
N GLY A 286 -2.92 -3.42 2.22
CA GLY A 286 -1.92 -2.72 1.42
C GLY A 286 -0.54 -3.30 1.67
N VAL A 287 0.26 -3.45 0.62
CA VAL A 287 1.68 -3.81 0.65
C VAL A 287 2.44 -2.81 -0.19
N ALA A 288 3.56 -2.31 0.33
CA ALA A 288 4.51 -1.50 -0.42
C ALA A 288 5.93 -1.81 0.05
N ILE A 289 6.91 -1.71 -0.84
CA ILE A 289 8.30 -2.02 -0.53
C ILE A 289 9.13 -0.76 -0.71
N ASP A 290 9.90 -0.41 0.33
CA ASP A 290 10.78 0.75 0.28
C ASP A 290 12.15 0.41 -0.37
N ALA A 291 12.95 1.44 -0.62
CA ALA A 291 14.27 1.29 -1.26
C ALA A 291 15.27 0.47 -0.43
N GLU A 292 15.09 0.37 0.88
CA GLU A 292 15.88 -0.42 1.81
C GLU A 292 15.46 -1.90 1.84
N GLY A 293 14.34 -2.25 1.16
CA GLY A 293 13.75 -3.58 1.11
C GLY A 293 12.87 -3.93 2.31
N ASN A 294 12.44 -2.94 3.10
CA ASN A 294 11.43 -3.19 4.12
C ASN A 294 10.05 -3.27 3.45
N VAL A 295 9.18 -4.12 4.00
CA VAL A 295 7.82 -4.28 3.52
C VAL A 295 6.84 -3.56 4.45
N TRP A 296 6.11 -2.62 3.90
CA TRP A 296 5.10 -1.85 4.60
C TRP A 296 3.73 -2.48 4.42
N LEU A 297 2.95 -2.54 5.50
CA LEU A 297 1.63 -3.16 5.52
C LEU A 297 0.60 -2.17 6.06
N ALA A 298 -0.49 -1.98 5.33
CA ALA A 298 -1.71 -1.41 5.90
C ALA A 298 -2.46 -2.52 6.62
N ASP A 299 -2.31 -2.60 7.94
CA ASP A 299 -3.04 -3.55 8.78
C ASP A 299 -4.40 -2.97 9.14
N THR A 300 -5.30 -3.10 8.17
CA THR A 300 -6.50 -2.28 8.02
C THR A 300 -7.46 -2.38 9.21
N GLU A 301 -7.72 -3.58 9.70
CA GLU A 301 -8.67 -3.79 10.80
C GLU A 301 -8.02 -3.51 12.17
N SER A 302 -6.69 -3.36 12.22
CA SER A 302 -5.95 -2.82 13.37
C SER A 302 -5.70 -1.32 13.29
N HIS A 303 -6.21 -0.64 12.25
CA HIS A 303 -6.09 0.81 12.09
C HIS A 303 -4.66 1.34 12.20
N CYS A 304 -3.69 0.61 11.65
CA CYS A 304 -2.27 0.97 11.76
C CYS A 304 -1.46 0.61 10.50
N ILE A 305 -0.26 1.18 10.44
CA ILE A 305 0.74 0.88 9.43
C ILE A 305 1.91 0.18 10.11
N LEU A 306 2.27 -0.98 9.56
CA LEU A 306 3.35 -1.82 10.03
C LEU A 306 4.51 -1.80 9.04
N ARG A 307 5.73 -2.01 9.54
CA ARG A 307 6.93 -2.23 8.76
C ARG A 307 7.54 -3.59 9.12
N PHE A 308 7.62 -4.49 8.17
CA PHE A 308 8.40 -5.70 8.28
C PHE A 308 9.82 -5.44 7.80
N ASN A 309 10.82 -5.75 8.64
CA ASN A 309 12.21 -5.67 8.29
C ASN A 309 12.74 -7.10 8.04
N PRO A 310 13.10 -7.46 6.79
CA PRO A 310 13.56 -8.80 6.46
C PRO A 310 14.92 -9.16 7.07
N LYS A 311 15.78 -8.16 7.37
CA LYS A 311 17.13 -8.37 7.94
C LYS A 311 17.06 -8.79 9.41
N THR A 312 16.11 -8.24 10.17
CA THR A 312 15.92 -8.54 11.59
C THR A 312 14.79 -9.53 11.84
N ALA A 313 14.00 -9.86 10.83
CA ALA A 313 12.79 -10.66 10.91
C ALA A 313 11.81 -10.13 11.98
N THR A 314 11.61 -8.81 12.01
CA THR A 314 10.70 -8.14 12.95
C THR A 314 9.62 -7.36 12.23
N VAL A 315 8.43 -7.28 12.83
CA VAL A 315 7.36 -6.35 12.46
C VAL A 315 7.31 -5.25 13.51
N GLU A 316 7.27 -4.01 13.06
CA GLU A 316 7.15 -2.82 13.89
C GLU A 316 5.89 -2.04 13.51
N ARG A 317 5.11 -1.59 14.49
CA ARG A 317 4.02 -0.65 14.28
C ARG A 317 4.57 0.77 14.22
N ILE A 318 4.54 1.36 13.03
CA ILE A 318 5.09 2.70 12.75
C ILE A 318 4.06 3.80 12.99
N ALA A 319 2.85 3.62 12.49
CA ALA A 319 1.77 4.60 12.61
C ALA A 319 0.47 3.94 13.04
N GLY A 320 -0.38 4.73 13.67
CA GLY A 320 -1.67 4.27 14.16
C GLY A 320 -1.63 3.84 15.63
N THR A 321 -2.65 4.26 16.41
CA THR A 321 -2.81 3.88 17.82
C THR A 321 -3.36 2.46 17.98
N GLY A 322 -3.96 1.89 16.95
CA GLY A 322 -4.76 0.67 17.00
C GLY A 322 -6.25 0.93 17.19
N GLU A 323 -6.63 2.18 17.43
CA GLU A 323 -8.02 2.60 17.54
C GLU A 323 -8.47 3.31 16.25
N LYS A 324 -9.73 3.07 15.86
CA LYS A 324 -10.31 3.73 14.69
C LYS A 324 -10.56 5.22 14.98
N GLY A 325 -10.02 6.10 14.14
CA GLY A 325 -10.22 7.54 14.29
C GLY A 325 -9.59 8.36 13.17
N ASP A 326 -9.79 9.67 13.24
CA ASP A 326 -9.13 10.68 12.40
C ASP A 326 -8.21 11.51 13.29
N GLY A 327 -7.05 10.92 13.64
CA GLY A 327 -6.08 11.54 14.54
C GLY A 327 -5.35 12.72 13.91
N PRO A 328 -4.77 13.59 14.75
CA PRO A 328 -4.04 14.78 14.30
C PRO A 328 -2.73 14.40 13.59
N ASP A 329 -2.22 15.35 12.81
CA ASP A 329 -0.84 15.31 12.32
C ASP A 329 0.16 15.40 13.48
N GLY A 330 1.32 14.76 13.36
CA GLY A 330 2.36 14.74 14.40
C GLY A 330 3.07 13.40 14.52
N PRO A 331 3.44 12.94 15.76
CA PRO A 331 4.04 11.63 15.98
C PRO A 331 3.15 10.51 15.42
N ALA A 332 3.70 9.66 14.54
CA ALA A 332 2.90 8.71 13.76
C ALA A 332 2.19 7.66 14.63
N ASP A 333 2.81 7.24 15.73
CA ASP A 333 2.25 6.24 16.64
C ASP A 333 1.16 6.80 17.59
N GLN A 334 0.95 8.12 17.58
CA GLN A 334 -0.11 8.81 18.32
C GLN A 334 -1.31 9.19 17.43
N CYS A 335 -1.20 9.05 16.13
CA CYS A 335 -2.27 9.35 15.20
C CYS A 335 -3.25 8.18 15.09
N ALA A 336 -4.50 8.34 15.49
CA ALA A 336 -5.54 7.35 15.20
C ALA A 336 -5.85 7.37 13.70
N MET A 337 -5.98 6.20 13.08
CA MET A 337 -6.28 6.01 11.66
C MET A 337 -7.62 5.29 11.49
N ALA A 338 -8.23 5.41 10.32
CA ALA A 338 -9.50 4.77 10.04
C ALA A 338 -9.42 3.84 8.82
N ARG A 339 -9.07 2.59 9.07
CA ARG A 339 -8.99 1.52 8.06
C ARG A 339 -8.11 1.90 6.86
N PRO A 340 -6.80 2.14 7.04
CA PRO A 340 -5.90 2.43 5.94
C PRO A 340 -5.89 1.26 4.94
N HIS A 341 -5.83 1.57 3.63
CA HIS A 341 -5.85 0.57 2.55
C HIS A 341 -4.63 0.67 1.65
N GLY A 342 -4.55 1.70 0.82
CA GLY A 342 -3.47 1.85 -0.14
C GLY A 342 -2.18 2.34 0.49
N LEU A 343 -1.06 1.80 0.02
CA LEU A 343 0.29 2.23 0.38
C LEU A 343 1.13 2.46 -0.87
N PHE A 344 2.03 3.42 -0.76
CA PHE A 344 3.07 3.63 -1.76
C PHE A 344 4.35 4.12 -1.05
N ALA A 345 5.45 3.40 -1.25
CA ALA A 345 6.77 3.83 -0.79
C ALA A 345 7.34 4.83 -1.80
N ASP A 346 7.50 6.08 -1.38
CA ASP A 346 7.95 7.15 -2.25
C ASP A 346 9.49 7.20 -2.32
N THR A 347 10.00 7.80 -3.37
CA THR A 347 11.45 7.89 -3.64
C THR A 347 12.20 8.76 -2.64
N ASP A 348 11.50 9.60 -1.89
CA ASP A 348 12.06 10.42 -0.81
C ASP A 348 12.12 9.68 0.55
N GLY A 349 11.77 8.40 0.58
CA GLY A 349 11.72 7.55 1.78
C GLY A 349 10.45 7.72 2.61
N SER A 350 9.51 8.53 2.18
CA SER A 350 8.19 8.64 2.83
C SER A 350 7.23 7.55 2.34
N ILE A 351 6.19 7.31 3.12
CA ILE A 351 5.12 6.37 2.76
C ILE A 351 3.82 7.15 2.60
N LEU A 352 3.23 7.08 1.42
CA LEU A 352 1.90 7.60 1.18
C LEU A 352 0.85 6.57 1.59
N VAL A 353 -0.21 7.03 2.24
CA VAL A 353 -1.25 6.17 2.80
C VAL A 353 -2.62 6.69 2.42
N GLY A 354 -3.45 5.83 1.83
CA GLY A 354 -4.89 6.04 1.73
C GLY A 354 -5.55 5.68 3.07
N ASP A 355 -5.78 6.66 3.94
CA ASP A 355 -6.51 6.48 5.20
C ASP A 355 -8.01 6.55 4.93
N SER A 356 -8.55 5.40 4.48
CA SER A 356 -9.76 5.35 3.67
C SER A 356 -10.99 5.89 4.38
N GLU A 357 -11.31 5.41 5.58
CA GLU A 357 -12.50 5.83 6.32
C GLU A 357 -12.27 7.12 7.13
N ALA A 358 -11.01 7.59 7.21
CA ALA A 358 -10.71 8.96 7.59
C ALA A 358 -10.85 9.94 6.41
N HIS A 359 -11.12 9.43 5.19
CA HIS A 359 -11.25 10.25 3.99
C HIS A 359 -10.07 11.19 3.75
N ARG A 360 -8.84 10.66 3.99
CA ARG A 360 -7.59 11.40 3.89
C ARG A 360 -6.54 10.64 3.08
N ILE A 361 -5.64 11.40 2.48
CA ILE A 361 -4.34 10.88 2.09
C ILE A 361 -3.33 11.42 3.08
N ARG A 362 -2.54 10.50 3.67
CA ARG A 362 -1.51 10.83 4.63
C ARG A 362 -0.13 10.49 4.10
N ARG A 363 0.88 11.17 4.64
CA ARG A 363 2.30 10.91 4.40
C ARG A 363 2.97 10.59 5.72
N ILE A 364 3.65 9.46 5.78
CA ILE A 364 4.49 9.06 6.93
C ILE A 364 5.94 9.31 6.52
N TYR A 365 6.70 9.97 7.35
CA TYR A 365 8.10 10.32 7.10
C TYR A 365 8.91 10.31 8.38
N PHE A 366 10.23 10.18 8.24
CA PHE A 366 11.17 10.11 9.36
C PHE A 366 11.85 11.47 9.53
N GLN A 367 11.74 12.06 10.74
CA GLN A 367 12.26 13.40 11.06
C GLN A 367 13.27 13.34 12.21
#